data_0211b0d00db9080ced669b22cec792b0
#
_entry.id   0211b0d00db9080ced669b22cec792b0
#
_cell.length_a   1.000
_cell.length_b   1.000
_cell.length_c   1.000
_cell.angle_alpha   90.00
_cell.angle_beta   90.00
_cell.angle_gamma   90.00
#
_symmetry.space_group_name_H-M   'P 1'
#
loop_
_entity.id
_entity.type
_entity.pdbx_description
1 polymer ?
#
loop_
_entity_poly.entity_id
_entity_poly.type
_entity_poly.pdbx_seq_one_letter_code
_entity_poly.pdbx_strand_id
1 'polypeptide(L)'
;MATVLVFMTMALFFISTSKSIIDSMHFFQLNSYRFDTHSKWIRENSRKYLTHNIISVLMLIAVFIPMKPVVKSVILEVLFIISLPTEKPKKAKKPLVYTPRVKRMLFTTALVVLAVLVPTTVKGLTSSHETYPLFAMVLIYALSPLAVLLSNLINKPVELSLNQYYTNDAKKMLKACPGLKIIGVTGSYG
;
A
#
# COMPACT_ATOMS: atom_id res chain seq x y z
N MET A 1 -28.43 15.88 1.76
CA MET A 1 -28.36 14.47 1.30
C MET A 1 -27.10 14.19 0.47
N ALA A 2 -26.82 14.92 -0.61
CA ALA A 2 -25.62 14.72 -1.42
C ALA A 2 -24.30 14.85 -0.64
N THR A 3 -24.21 15.82 0.25
CA THR A 3 -23.01 16.05 1.08
C THR A 3 -22.69 14.85 1.99
N VAL A 4 -23.72 14.25 2.59
CA VAL A 4 -23.55 13.07 3.47
C VAL A 4 -23.02 11.87 2.67
N LEU A 5 -23.57 11.64 1.47
CA LEU A 5 -23.08 10.57 0.57
C LEU A 5 -21.61 10.76 0.19
N VAL A 6 -21.19 11.98 -0.13
CA VAL A 6 -19.78 12.27 -0.44
C VAL A 6 -18.88 11.93 0.74
N PHE A 7 -19.25 12.32 1.96
CA PHE A 7 -18.48 11.98 3.16
C PHE A 7 -18.44 10.46 3.41
N MET A 8 -19.56 9.76 3.20
CA MET A 8 -19.61 8.30 3.33
C MET A 8 -18.71 7.62 2.30
N THR A 9 -18.78 8.02 1.03
CA THR A 9 -17.91 7.50 -0.03
C THR A 9 -16.43 7.71 0.31
N MET A 10 -16.05 8.91 0.78
CA MET A 10 -14.68 9.21 1.22
C MET A 10 -14.26 8.32 2.39
N ALA A 11 -15.11 8.18 3.42
CA ALA A 11 -14.79 7.35 4.58
C ALA A 11 -14.57 5.87 4.19
N LEU A 12 -15.46 5.31 3.37
CA LEU A 12 -15.35 3.94 2.89
C LEU A 12 -14.11 3.75 2.01
N PHE A 13 -13.80 4.72 1.13
CA PHE A 13 -12.57 4.74 0.37
C PHE A 13 -11.35 4.69 1.27
N PHE A 14 -11.25 5.56 2.28
CA PHE A 14 -10.10 5.58 3.19
C PHE A 14 -9.97 4.27 3.98
N ILE A 15 -11.07 3.72 4.47
CA ILE A 15 -11.06 2.44 5.21
C ILE A 15 -10.58 1.31 4.30
N SER A 16 -11.16 1.15 3.11
CA SER A 16 -10.83 0.07 2.17
C SER A 16 -9.40 0.17 1.66
N THR A 17 -8.98 1.39 1.28
CA THR A 17 -7.63 1.63 0.77
C THR A 17 -6.56 1.44 1.84
N SER A 18 -6.77 1.99 3.05
CA SER A 18 -5.85 1.80 4.18
C SER A 18 -5.68 0.33 4.53
N LYS A 19 -6.77 -0.43 4.51
CA LYS A 19 -6.70 -1.87 4.74
C LYS A 19 -5.91 -2.60 3.66
N SER A 20 -6.17 -2.30 2.39
CA SER A 20 -5.42 -2.88 1.27
C SER A 20 -3.92 -2.57 1.35
N ILE A 21 -3.56 -1.33 1.72
CA ILE A 21 -2.17 -0.91 1.93
C ILE A 21 -1.53 -1.65 3.10
N ILE A 22 -2.21 -1.75 4.25
CA ILE A 22 -1.70 -2.44 5.45
C ILE A 22 -1.50 -3.93 5.17
N ASP A 23 -2.45 -4.58 4.52
CA ASP A 23 -2.34 -5.98 4.12
C ASP A 23 -1.15 -6.19 3.17
N SER A 24 -1.00 -5.34 2.17
CA SER A 24 0.12 -5.41 1.22
C SER A 24 1.47 -5.15 1.91
N MET A 25 1.53 -4.21 2.85
CA MET A 25 2.72 -3.94 3.67
C MET A 25 3.08 -5.15 4.52
N HIS A 26 2.09 -5.80 5.15
CA HIS A 26 2.32 -7.00 5.94
C HIS A 26 2.94 -8.12 5.11
N PHE A 27 2.37 -8.41 3.93
CA PHE A 27 2.93 -9.43 3.04
C PHE A 27 4.30 -9.05 2.51
N PHE A 28 4.55 -7.78 2.24
CA PHE A 28 5.85 -7.31 1.81
C PHE A 28 6.92 -7.44 2.92
N GLN A 29 6.54 -7.18 4.18
CA GLN A 29 7.40 -7.43 5.35
C GLN A 29 7.71 -8.92 5.51
N LEU A 30 6.71 -9.80 5.35
CA LEU A 30 6.91 -11.27 5.42
C LEU A 30 7.87 -11.77 4.33
N ASN A 31 7.89 -11.12 3.17
CA ASN A 31 8.79 -11.41 2.06
C ASN A 31 10.13 -10.64 2.14
N SER A 32 10.51 -10.19 3.36
CA SER A 32 11.78 -9.51 3.62
C SER A 32 12.04 -8.29 2.73
N TYR A 33 10.98 -7.60 2.29
CA TYR A 33 11.01 -6.44 1.40
C TYR A 33 11.69 -6.69 0.04
N ARG A 34 11.67 -7.92 -0.45
CA ARG A 34 12.25 -8.32 -1.72
C ARG A 34 11.18 -8.39 -2.81
N PHE A 35 11.46 -7.78 -3.96
CA PHE A 35 10.53 -7.76 -5.09
C PHE A 35 10.30 -9.13 -5.72
N ASP A 36 11.38 -9.91 -5.88
CA ASP A 36 11.35 -11.25 -6.46
C ASP A 36 10.46 -12.21 -5.67
N THR A 37 10.67 -12.27 -4.36
CA THR A 37 9.86 -13.10 -3.46
C THR A 37 8.42 -12.62 -3.36
N HIS A 38 8.20 -11.30 -3.35
CA HIS A 38 6.87 -10.73 -3.29
C HIS A 38 6.08 -10.97 -4.59
N SER A 39 6.70 -10.81 -5.76
CA SER A 39 6.06 -11.09 -7.05
C SER A 39 5.70 -12.57 -7.21
N LYS A 40 6.56 -13.48 -6.76
CA LYS A 40 6.26 -14.91 -6.70
C LYS A 40 5.06 -15.17 -5.78
N TRP A 41 5.05 -14.57 -4.60
CA TRP A 41 3.95 -14.72 -3.65
C TRP A 41 2.61 -14.19 -4.21
N ILE A 42 2.59 -13.03 -4.91
CA ILE A 42 1.40 -12.51 -5.60
C ILE A 42 0.86 -13.54 -6.61
N ARG A 43 1.74 -14.16 -7.38
CA ARG A 43 1.34 -15.18 -8.37
C ARG A 43 0.74 -16.42 -7.71
N GLU A 44 1.31 -16.88 -6.61
CA GLU A 44 0.82 -18.04 -5.84
C GLU A 44 -0.51 -17.73 -5.12
N ASN A 45 -0.75 -16.48 -4.74
CA ASN A 45 -1.98 -16.02 -4.08
C ASN A 45 -2.89 -15.21 -5.01
N SER A 46 -2.89 -15.53 -6.30
CA SER A 46 -3.60 -14.80 -7.35
C SER A 46 -5.10 -14.63 -7.08
N ARG A 47 -5.75 -15.60 -6.42
CA ARG A 47 -7.19 -15.55 -6.11
C ARG A 47 -7.56 -14.32 -5.26
N LYS A 48 -6.75 -13.96 -4.26
CA LYS A 48 -6.98 -12.78 -3.40
C LYS A 48 -6.91 -11.49 -4.22
N TYR A 49 -5.90 -11.39 -5.08
CA TYR A 49 -5.74 -10.22 -5.97
C TYR A 49 -6.77 -10.18 -7.09
N LEU A 50 -7.25 -11.35 -7.56
CA LEU A 50 -8.30 -11.41 -8.57
C LEU A 50 -9.59 -10.75 -8.07
N THR A 51 -10.03 -11.02 -6.84
CA THR A 51 -11.21 -10.38 -6.25
C THR A 51 -11.02 -8.86 -6.15
N HIS A 52 -9.87 -8.39 -5.65
CA HIS A 52 -9.54 -6.97 -5.60
C HIS A 52 -9.57 -6.33 -6.99
N ASN A 53 -8.98 -6.97 -8.00
CA ASN A 53 -8.95 -6.47 -9.37
C ASN A 53 -10.35 -6.42 -10.01
N ILE A 54 -11.17 -7.46 -9.81
CA ILE A 54 -12.56 -7.48 -10.32
C ILE A 54 -13.36 -6.32 -9.72
N ILE A 55 -13.30 -6.13 -8.41
CA ILE A 55 -14.00 -5.02 -7.75
C ILE A 55 -13.49 -3.67 -8.28
N SER A 56 -12.18 -3.52 -8.45
CA SER A 56 -11.57 -2.30 -9.01
C SER A 56 -12.05 -2.00 -10.42
N VAL A 57 -12.16 -3.03 -11.27
CA VAL A 57 -12.68 -2.88 -12.64
C VAL A 57 -14.14 -2.49 -12.62
N LEU A 58 -14.96 -3.11 -11.76
CA LEU A 58 -16.38 -2.73 -11.62
C LEU A 58 -16.53 -1.29 -11.14
N MET A 59 -15.70 -0.85 -10.19
CA MET A 59 -15.67 0.56 -9.75
C MET A 59 -15.29 1.50 -10.88
N LEU A 60 -14.27 1.18 -11.69
CA LEU A 60 -13.86 1.99 -12.84
C LEU A 60 -14.99 2.10 -13.87
N ILE A 61 -15.65 1.00 -14.18
CA ILE A 61 -16.82 1.01 -15.07
C ILE A 61 -17.91 1.92 -14.51
N ALA A 62 -18.24 1.82 -13.22
CA ALA A 62 -19.26 2.65 -12.58
C ALA A 62 -18.94 4.16 -12.65
N VAL A 63 -17.68 4.56 -12.57
CA VAL A 63 -17.27 5.97 -12.70
C VAL A 63 -17.53 6.52 -14.09
N PHE A 64 -17.31 5.72 -15.14
CA PHE A 64 -17.43 6.19 -16.53
C PHE A 64 -18.83 6.07 -17.12
N ILE A 65 -19.72 5.25 -16.54
CA ILE A 65 -21.11 5.20 -17.03
C ILE A 65 -21.81 6.53 -16.76
N PRO A 66 -22.52 7.11 -17.74
CA PRO A 66 -23.23 8.38 -17.60
C PRO A 66 -24.48 8.19 -16.71
N MET A 67 -24.30 8.31 -15.40
CA MET A 67 -25.36 8.24 -14.38
C MET A 67 -25.36 9.49 -13.50
N LYS A 68 -26.48 9.71 -12.80
CA LYS A 68 -26.54 10.78 -11.80
C LYS A 68 -25.47 10.58 -10.72
N PRO A 69 -24.81 11.65 -10.25
CA PRO A 69 -23.74 11.58 -9.24
C PRO A 69 -24.10 10.77 -7.99
N VAL A 70 -25.31 10.96 -7.48
CA VAL A 70 -25.84 10.23 -6.32
C VAL A 70 -25.85 8.72 -6.56
N VAL A 71 -26.24 8.26 -7.76
CA VAL A 71 -26.26 6.83 -8.10
C VAL A 71 -24.84 6.27 -8.17
N LYS A 72 -23.91 7.02 -8.75
CA LYS A 72 -22.49 6.64 -8.80
C LYS A 72 -21.92 6.47 -7.38
N SER A 73 -22.16 7.43 -6.50
CA SER A 73 -21.69 7.35 -5.11
C SER A 73 -22.23 6.13 -4.40
N VAL A 74 -23.53 5.84 -4.51
CA VAL A 74 -24.15 4.66 -3.89
C VAL A 74 -23.54 3.36 -4.43
N ILE A 75 -23.32 3.25 -5.75
CA ILE A 75 -22.69 2.07 -6.34
C ILE A 75 -21.27 1.89 -5.81
N LEU A 76 -20.49 2.97 -5.74
CA LEU A 76 -19.13 2.92 -5.22
C LEU A 76 -19.10 2.56 -3.73
N GLU A 77 -20.02 3.09 -2.92
CA GLU A 77 -20.16 2.71 -1.51
C GLU A 77 -20.41 1.22 -1.34
N VAL A 78 -21.35 0.66 -2.09
CA VAL A 78 -21.63 -0.78 -2.07
C VAL A 78 -20.40 -1.59 -2.46
N LEU A 79 -19.69 -1.20 -3.52
CA LEU A 79 -18.47 -1.87 -3.97
C LEU A 79 -17.33 -1.75 -2.95
N PHE A 80 -17.17 -0.60 -2.29
CA PHE A 80 -16.21 -0.44 -1.19
C PHE A 80 -16.57 -1.33 0.00
N ILE A 81 -17.85 -1.44 0.38
CA ILE A 81 -18.30 -2.34 1.44
C ILE A 81 -18.00 -3.80 1.08
N ILE A 82 -18.29 -4.23 -0.16
CA ILE A 82 -18.00 -5.58 -0.64
C ILE A 82 -16.48 -5.85 -0.63
N SER A 83 -15.65 -4.83 -0.86
CA SER A 83 -14.19 -4.94 -0.83
C SER A 83 -13.63 -5.18 0.57
N LEU A 84 -14.39 -4.86 1.62
CA LEU A 84 -14.00 -5.14 2.99
C LEU A 84 -14.11 -6.64 3.26
N PRO A 85 -13.07 -7.31 3.79
CA PRO A 85 -13.16 -8.72 4.07
C PRO A 85 -14.17 -8.99 5.19
N THR A 86 -15.10 -9.87 4.90
CA THR A 86 -16.10 -10.40 5.82
C THR A 86 -15.54 -11.46 6.75
N GLU A 87 -14.43 -12.08 6.38
CA GLU A 87 -13.80 -13.11 7.21
C GLU A 87 -12.95 -12.48 8.33
N LYS A 88 -13.07 -13.06 9.54
CA LYS A 88 -12.15 -12.73 10.64
C LYS A 88 -10.72 -12.99 10.17
N PRO A 89 -9.78 -12.05 10.40
CA PRO A 89 -8.40 -12.25 10.01
C PRO A 89 -7.89 -13.54 10.65
N LYS A 90 -7.52 -14.53 9.83
CA LYS A 90 -6.81 -15.73 10.32
C LYS A 90 -5.60 -15.21 11.08
N LYS A 91 -5.43 -15.65 12.34
CA LYS A 91 -4.27 -15.25 13.16
C LYS A 91 -3.00 -15.50 12.34
N ALA A 92 -2.40 -14.43 11.86
CA ALA A 92 -1.16 -14.54 11.12
C ALA A 92 -0.10 -15.12 12.06
N LYS A 93 0.69 -16.10 11.57
CA LYS A 93 1.79 -16.68 12.36
C LYS A 93 2.78 -15.60 12.83
N LYS A 94 2.94 -14.54 12.04
CA LYS A 94 3.74 -13.35 12.40
C LYS A 94 2.90 -12.10 12.10
N PRO A 95 2.51 -11.32 13.11
CA PRO A 95 1.77 -10.06 12.90
C PRO A 95 2.67 -8.99 12.25
N LEU A 96 2.05 -7.97 11.66
CA LEU A 96 2.77 -6.80 11.15
C LEU A 96 3.47 -6.08 12.32
N VAL A 97 4.78 -5.89 12.17
CA VAL A 97 5.60 -5.15 13.15
C VAL A 97 5.88 -3.75 12.58
N TYR A 98 5.48 -2.71 13.31
CA TYR A 98 5.67 -1.31 12.92
C TYR A 98 7.12 -0.84 13.17
N THR A 99 8.07 -1.41 12.43
CA THR A 99 9.47 -0.99 12.45
C THR A 99 9.63 0.43 11.89
N PRO A 100 10.75 1.14 12.17
CA PRO A 100 11.03 2.45 11.55
C PRO A 100 10.96 2.42 10.02
N ARG A 101 11.35 1.32 9.40
CA ARG A 101 11.24 1.11 7.94
C ARG A 101 9.78 1.08 7.49
N VAL A 102 8.92 0.28 8.15
CA VAL A 102 7.49 0.21 7.85
C VAL A 102 6.82 1.57 8.01
N LYS A 103 7.15 2.31 9.09
CA LYS A 103 6.61 3.65 9.33
C LYS A 103 6.97 4.62 8.21
N ARG A 104 8.24 4.64 7.76
CA ARG A 104 8.67 5.46 6.61
C ARG A 104 7.93 5.10 5.34
N MET A 105 7.81 3.80 5.05
CA MET A 105 7.11 3.33 3.85
C MET A 105 5.63 3.71 3.88
N LEU A 106 4.93 3.54 5.01
CA LEU A 106 3.53 3.95 5.16
C LEU A 106 3.37 5.47 5.00
N PHE A 107 4.27 6.26 5.57
CA PHE A 107 4.28 7.71 5.41
C PHE A 107 4.48 8.11 3.94
N THR A 108 5.45 7.52 3.25
CA THR A 108 5.67 7.76 1.81
C THR A 108 4.46 7.35 0.98
N THR A 109 3.83 6.21 1.31
CA THR A 109 2.60 5.77 0.63
C THR A 109 1.47 6.79 0.83
N ALA A 110 1.30 7.30 2.04
CA ALA A 110 0.30 8.34 2.32
C ALA A 110 0.57 9.62 1.53
N LEU A 111 1.84 10.05 1.42
CA LEU A 111 2.22 11.21 0.60
C LEU A 111 1.91 10.98 -0.90
N VAL A 112 2.18 9.80 -1.44
CA VAL A 112 1.86 9.45 -2.83
C VAL A 112 0.34 9.49 -3.06
N VAL A 113 -0.45 8.94 -2.14
CA VAL A 113 -1.91 8.98 -2.20
C VAL A 113 -2.42 10.42 -2.18
N LEU A 114 -1.92 11.26 -1.27
CA LEU A 114 -2.31 12.66 -1.18
C LEU A 114 -1.89 13.46 -2.40
N ALA A 115 -0.72 13.19 -2.98
CA ALA A 115 -0.24 13.85 -4.18
C ALA A 115 -1.13 13.61 -5.40
N VAL A 116 -1.89 12.52 -5.44
CA VAL A 116 -2.89 12.23 -6.48
C VAL A 116 -4.26 12.76 -6.09
N LEU A 117 -4.69 12.53 -4.85
CA LEU A 117 -6.04 12.84 -4.40
C LEU A 117 -6.31 14.35 -4.32
N VAL A 118 -5.36 15.13 -3.80
CA VAL A 118 -5.55 16.57 -3.58
C VAL A 118 -5.72 17.33 -4.90
N PRO A 119 -4.84 17.21 -5.90
CA PRO A 119 -5.02 17.91 -7.18
C PRO A 119 -6.29 17.52 -7.93
N THR A 120 -6.64 16.23 -7.91
CA THR A 120 -7.86 15.76 -8.59
C THR A 120 -9.14 16.23 -7.91
N THR A 121 -9.14 16.33 -6.58
CA THR A 121 -10.25 16.90 -5.83
C THR A 121 -10.40 18.39 -6.09
N VAL A 122 -9.29 19.14 -6.06
CA VAL A 122 -9.30 20.56 -6.40
C VAL A 122 -9.82 20.79 -7.82
N LYS A 123 -9.34 20.00 -8.78
CA LYS A 123 -9.81 20.06 -10.17
C LYS A 123 -11.30 19.72 -10.28
N GLY A 124 -11.78 18.73 -9.55
CA GLY A 124 -13.19 18.37 -9.51
C GLY A 124 -14.07 19.51 -9.00
N LEU A 125 -13.62 20.19 -7.95
CA LEU A 125 -14.32 21.34 -7.37
C LEU A 125 -14.33 22.55 -8.32
N THR A 126 -13.21 22.87 -8.96
CA THR A 126 -13.10 24.03 -9.86
C THR A 126 -13.83 23.83 -11.19
N SER A 127 -13.88 22.60 -11.70
CA SER A 127 -14.51 22.26 -12.99
C SER A 127 -15.95 21.80 -12.85
N SER A 128 -16.49 21.71 -11.63
CA SER A 128 -17.81 21.12 -11.32
C SER A 128 -18.02 19.71 -11.89
N HIS A 129 -16.93 18.97 -12.09
CA HIS A 129 -16.94 17.60 -12.59
C HIS A 129 -16.53 16.60 -11.49
N GLU A 130 -17.51 15.95 -10.93
CA GLU A 130 -17.33 14.95 -9.85
C GLU A 130 -16.54 13.70 -10.29
N THR A 131 -16.44 13.47 -11.60
CA THR A 131 -15.75 12.30 -12.16
C THR A 131 -14.26 12.28 -11.78
N TYR A 132 -13.60 13.44 -11.68
CA TYR A 132 -12.17 13.50 -11.35
C TYR A 132 -11.83 12.91 -9.97
N PRO A 133 -12.44 13.37 -8.86
CA PRO A 133 -12.15 12.80 -7.54
C PRO A 133 -12.59 11.35 -7.42
N LEU A 134 -13.74 10.96 -7.99
CA LEU A 134 -14.19 9.58 -7.94
C LEU A 134 -13.25 8.65 -8.70
N PHE A 135 -12.80 9.05 -9.89
CA PHE A 135 -11.81 8.30 -10.67
C PHE A 135 -10.50 8.15 -9.90
N ALA A 136 -10.00 9.24 -9.29
CA ALA A 136 -8.77 9.20 -8.49
C ALA A 136 -8.89 8.24 -7.29
N MET A 137 -10.02 8.27 -6.56
CA MET A 137 -10.28 7.35 -5.44
C MET A 137 -10.23 5.89 -5.91
N VAL A 138 -10.91 5.57 -7.00
CA VAL A 138 -10.95 4.20 -7.54
C VAL A 138 -9.57 3.77 -8.05
N LEU A 139 -8.85 4.66 -8.74
CA LEU A 139 -7.49 4.39 -9.21
C LEU A 139 -6.52 4.14 -8.05
N ILE A 140 -6.57 4.97 -7.01
CA ILE A 140 -5.75 4.80 -5.80
C ILE A 140 -6.07 3.46 -5.13
N TYR A 141 -7.36 3.11 -5.00
CA TYR A 141 -7.76 1.82 -4.45
C TYR A 141 -7.23 0.67 -5.29
N ALA A 142 -7.41 0.71 -6.61
CA ALA A 142 -6.95 -0.32 -7.54
C ALA A 142 -5.44 -0.53 -7.48
N LEU A 143 -4.67 0.56 -7.37
CA LEU A 143 -3.21 0.55 -7.34
C LEU A 143 -2.64 0.43 -5.91
N SER A 144 -3.47 0.34 -4.88
CA SER A 144 -3.00 0.31 -3.48
C SER A 144 -1.96 -0.79 -3.17
N PRO A 145 -2.03 -2.01 -3.74
CA PRO A 145 -0.97 -3.00 -3.56
C PRO A 145 0.37 -2.57 -4.18
N LEU A 146 0.33 -1.86 -5.31
CA LEU A 146 1.52 -1.36 -6.00
C LEU A 146 2.10 -0.12 -5.33
N ALA A 147 1.28 0.67 -4.63
CA ALA A 147 1.73 1.86 -3.90
C ALA A 147 2.77 1.51 -2.82
N VAL A 148 2.66 0.34 -2.19
CA VAL A 148 3.64 -0.18 -1.24
C VAL A 148 4.98 -0.48 -1.92
N LEU A 149 4.96 -1.05 -3.10
CA LEU A 149 6.18 -1.32 -3.89
C LEU A 149 6.84 -0.03 -4.35
N LEU A 150 6.04 0.94 -4.78
CA LEU A 150 6.52 2.27 -5.15
C LEU A 150 7.16 2.98 -3.96
N SER A 151 6.53 2.94 -2.79
CA SER A 151 7.08 3.54 -1.57
C SER A 151 8.43 2.90 -1.17
N ASN A 152 8.59 1.58 -1.36
CA ASN A 152 9.87 0.91 -1.12
C ASN A 152 10.94 1.40 -2.11
N LEU A 153 10.59 1.59 -3.38
CA LEU A 153 11.51 2.12 -4.38
C LEU A 153 11.96 3.55 -4.03
N ILE A 154 11.02 4.42 -3.66
CA ILE A 154 11.31 5.80 -3.24
C ILE A 154 12.20 5.84 -2.00
N ASN A 155 11.98 4.95 -1.03
CA ASN A 155 12.77 4.89 0.21
C ASN A 155 14.12 4.14 0.04
N LYS A 156 14.38 3.49 -1.10
CA LYS A 156 15.59 2.71 -1.34
C LYS A 156 16.89 3.48 -1.06
N PRO A 157 17.08 4.75 -1.52
CA PRO A 157 18.31 5.49 -1.21
C PRO A 157 18.50 5.74 0.29
N VAL A 158 17.41 5.99 1.03
CA VAL A 158 17.47 6.16 2.49
C VAL A 158 17.89 4.86 3.18
N GLU A 159 17.34 3.73 2.75
CA GLU A 159 17.69 2.41 3.30
C GLU A 159 19.17 2.06 3.02
N LEU A 160 19.66 2.38 1.83
CA LEU A 160 21.08 2.16 1.48
C LEU A 160 22.00 3.03 2.35
N SER A 161 21.67 4.29 2.55
CA SER A 161 22.44 5.20 3.40
C SER A 161 22.49 4.74 4.86
N LEU A 162 21.35 4.30 5.39
CA LEU A 162 21.27 3.73 6.74
C LEU A 162 22.09 2.44 6.87
N ASN A 163 22.00 1.54 5.91
CA ASN A 163 22.79 0.32 5.92
C ASN A 163 24.30 0.64 5.89
N GLN A 164 24.71 1.60 5.08
CA GLN A 164 26.10 2.03 5.01
C GLN A 164 26.57 2.67 6.32
N TYR A 165 25.72 3.50 6.95
CA TYR A 165 26.00 4.09 8.26
C TYR A 165 26.27 3.00 9.31
N TYR A 166 25.36 2.03 9.48
CA TYR A 166 25.51 0.97 10.46
C TYR A 166 26.71 0.04 10.13
N THR A 167 26.94 -0.24 8.84
CA THR A 167 28.11 -1.01 8.43
C THR A 167 29.42 -0.30 8.77
N ASN A 168 29.48 1.00 8.56
CA ASN A 168 30.67 1.79 8.90
C ASN A 168 30.87 1.89 10.41
N ASP A 169 29.79 2.06 11.17
CA ASP A 169 29.82 2.07 12.64
C ASP A 169 30.32 0.71 13.19
N ALA A 170 29.78 -0.39 12.72
CA ALA A 170 30.24 -1.74 13.07
C ALA A 170 31.73 -1.94 12.73
N LYS A 171 32.19 -1.47 11.56
CA LYS A 171 33.60 -1.52 11.18
C LYS A 171 34.49 -0.72 12.13
N LYS A 172 34.01 0.46 12.60
CA LYS A 172 34.76 1.28 13.59
C LYS A 172 34.87 0.53 14.92
N MET A 173 33.78 -0.06 15.41
CA MET A 173 33.77 -0.83 16.64
C MET A 173 34.71 -2.03 16.57
N LEU A 174 34.71 -2.77 15.46
CA LEU A 174 35.61 -3.90 15.26
C LEU A 174 37.08 -3.48 15.23
N LYS A 175 37.42 -2.34 14.61
CA LYS A 175 38.78 -1.80 14.58
C LYS A 175 39.25 -1.30 15.94
N ALA A 176 38.32 -0.90 16.81
CA ALA A 176 38.65 -0.43 18.16
C ALA A 176 38.94 -1.58 19.16
N CYS A 177 38.74 -2.83 18.77
CA CYS A 177 39.01 -4.00 19.60
C CYS A 177 40.34 -4.66 19.22
N PRO A 178 41.48 -4.24 19.76
CA PRO A 178 42.78 -4.88 19.50
C PRO A 178 42.76 -6.30 20.08
N GLY A 179 43.09 -7.27 19.27
CA GLY A 179 43.11 -8.70 19.66
C GLY A 179 41.86 -9.50 19.29
N LEU A 180 40.87 -8.90 18.63
CA LEU A 180 39.69 -9.60 18.12
C LEU A 180 40.12 -10.55 16.99
N LYS A 181 39.93 -11.86 17.18
CA LYS A 181 40.12 -12.87 16.12
C LYS A 181 38.76 -13.09 15.44
N ILE A 182 38.67 -12.77 14.15
CA ILE A 182 37.48 -12.97 13.35
C ILE A 182 37.59 -14.35 12.66
N ILE A 183 36.70 -15.26 13.00
CA ILE A 183 36.58 -16.58 12.36
C ILE A 183 35.33 -16.57 11.49
N GLY A 184 35.49 -16.66 10.18
CA GLY A 184 34.39 -16.82 9.22
C GLY A 184 34.04 -18.29 9.08
N VAL A 185 32.80 -18.67 9.46
CA VAL A 185 32.27 -20.01 9.21
C VAL A 185 31.32 -19.91 8.01
N THR A 186 31.73 -20.49 6.89
CA THR A 186 30.88 -20.64 5.70
C THR A 186 30.22 -22.01 5.77
N GLY A 187 28.89 -22.03 6.05
CA GLY A 187 28.09 -23.25 5.99
C GLY A 187 27.25 -23.26 4.73
N SER A 188 27.33 -24.32 3.94
CA SER A 188 26.35 -24.63 2.90
C SER A 188 25.24 -25.42 3.56
N TYR A 189 24.01 -24.87 3.57
CA TYR A 189 22.82 -25.67 3.83
C TYR A 189 22.58 -26.54 2.59
N GLY A 190 22.79 -27.87 2.74
CA GLY A 190 22.35 -28.87 1.77
C GLY A 190 20.84 -28.96 1.66
#